data_f7f299c137fe739a02ff26669d2649fd
#
_entry.id   f7f299c137fe739a02ff26669d2649fd
#
_cell.length_a   1.000
_cell.length_b   1.000
_cell.length_c   1.000
_cell.angle_alpha   90.00
_cell.angle_beta   90.00
_cell.angle_gamma   90.00
#
_symmetry.space_group_name_H-M   'P 1'
#
loop_
_entity.id
_entity.type
_entity.pdbx_description
1 polymer ?
#
loop_
_entity_poly.entity_id
_entity_poly.type
_entity_poly.pdbx_seq_one_letter_code
_entity_poly.pdbx_strand_id
1 'polypeptide(L)' 'MKKEQLGKNLKYMRECHNMSQSQLAGKLWLDRSSISGYEIGKRMPDILILWEMAEIMNVSLDELVGRKKMSKAAGL' A
#
# COMPACT_ATOMS: atom_id res chain seq x y z
N MET A 1 14.64 0.52 -4.87
CA MET A 1 13.65 1.25 -4.07
C MET A 1 13.90 1.04 -2.59
N LYS A 2 13.73 2.08 -1.81
CA LYS A 2 13.92 1.96 -0.37
C LYS A 2 12.61 1.58 0.32
N LYS A 3 12.71 0.82 1.41
CA LYS A 3 11.53 0.40 2.17
C LYS A 3 10.71 1.59 2.63
N GLU A 4 11.36 2.65 3.02
CA GLU A 4 10.69 3.85 3.49
C GLU A 4 9.85 4.51 2.40
N GLN A 5 10.35 4.49 1.17
CA GLN A 5 9.61 5.07 0.07
C GLN A 5 8.39 4.21 -0.28
N LEU A 6 8.55 2.90 -0.25
CA LEU A 6 7.41 2.01 -0.46
C LEU A 6 6.36 2.26 0.62
N GLY A 7 6.80 2.39 1.88
CA GLY A 7 5.87 2.63 2.98
C GLY A 7 5.07 3.91 2.79
N LYS A 8 5.71 4.97 2.32
CA LYS A 8 5.01 6.23 2.07
C LYS A 8 4.00 6.08 0.95
N ASN A 9 4.34 5.33 -0.09
CA ASN A 9 3.42 5.09 -1.20
C ASN A 9 2.19 4.31 -0.72
N LEU A 10 2.41 3.27 0.09
CA LEU A 10 1.31 2.47 0.62
C LEU A 10 0.37 3.32 1.48
N LYS A 11 0.95 4.13 2.34
CA LYS A 11 0.15 4.99 3.20
C LYS A 11 -0.65 5.99 2.38
N TYR A 12 -0.01 6.62 1.40
CA TYR A 12 -0.68 7.58 0.54
C TYR A 12 -1.86 6.94 -0.18
N MET A 13 -1.66 5.77 -0.77
CA MET A 13 -2.72 5.09 -1.49
C MET A 13 -3.85 4.68 -0.57
N ARG A 14 -3.50 4.17 0.62
CA ARG A 14 -4.51 3.78 1.60
C ARG A 14 -5.38 4.98 1.99
N GLU A 15 -4.73 6.10 2.28
CA GLU A 15 -5.46 7.31 2.68
C GLU A 15 -6.31 7.86 1.56
N CYS A 16 -5.84 7.76 0.32
CA CYS A 16 -6.61 8.19 -0.84
C CYS A 16 -7.89 7.38 -0.99
N HIS A 17 -7.90 6.16 -0.48
CA HIS A 17 -9.08 5.31 -0.54
C HIS A 17 -9.86 5.32 0.77
N ASN A 18 -9.57 6.27 1.63
CA ASN A 18 -10.29 6.48 2.89
C ASN A 18 -10.33 5.23 3.77
N MET A 19 -9.23 4.49 3.78
CA MET A 19 -9.14 3.31 4.61
C MET A 19 -8.21 3.54 5.80
N SER A 20 -8.59 3.04 6.96
CA SER A 20 -7.71 3.01 8.11
C SER A 20 -6.73 1.85 7.94
N GLN A 21 -5.67 1.84 8.74
CA GLN A 21 -4.74 0.71 8.76
C GLN A 21 -5.47 -0.59 9.10
N SER A 22 -6.40 -0.53 10.04
CA SER A 22 -7.16 -1.70 10.44
C SER A 22 -8.07 -2.21 9.32
N GLN A 23 -8.68 -1.29 8.57
CA GLN A 23 -9.53 -1.69 7.47
C GLN A 23 -8.74 -2.38 6.37
N LEU A 24 -7.59 -1.83 6.02
CA LEU A 24 -6.75 -2.45 5.00
C LEU A 24 -6.24 -3.81 5.49
N ALA A 25 -5.80 -3.87 6.74
CA ALA A 25 -5.32 -5.12 7.33
C ALA A 25 -6.40 -6.20 7.27
N GLY A 26 -7.63 -5.83 7.60
CA GLY A 26 -8.75 -6.76 7.55
C GLY A 26 -8.98 -7.33 6.17
N LYS A 27 -8.83 -6.50 5.14
CA LYS A 27 -9.01 -6.97 3.77
C LYS A 27 -7.90 -7.91 3.32
N LEU A 28 -6.74 -7.82 3.97
CA LEU A 28 -5.58 -8.65 3.63
C LEU A 28 -5.38 -9.82 4.59
N TRP A 29 -6.25 -9.98 5.55
CA TRP A 29 -6.16 -11.01 6.60
C TRP A 29 -4.85 -10.85 7.39
N LEU A 30 -4.47 -9.60 7.65
CA LEU A 30 -3.26 -9.27 8.40
C LEU A 30 -3.63 -8.47 9.64
N ASP A 31 -2.69 -8.33 10.56
CA ASP A 31 -2.85 -7.48 11.72
C ASP A 31 -2.56 -6.03 11.34
N ARG A 32 -3.17 -5.09 12.03
CA ARG A 32 -2.90 -3.68 11.82
C ARG A 32 -1.42 -3.38 11.98
N SER A 33 -0.73 -4.05 12.90
CA SER A 33 0.69 -3.83 13.12
C SER A 33 1.54 -4.16 11.90
N SER A 34 1.09 -5.11 11.07
CA SER A 34 1.78 -5.42 9.82
C SER A 34 1.69 -4.23 8.87
N ILE A 35 0.51 -3.65 8.74
CA ILE A 35 0.32 -2.48 7.87
C ILE A 35 1.16 -1.31 8.38
N SER A 36 1.12 -1.07 9.69
CA SER A 36 1.92 -0.02 10.28
C SER A 36 3.41 -0.24 10.00
N GLY A 37 3.88 -1.47 10.15
CA GLY A 37 5.29 -1.80 9.89
C GLY A 37 5.69 -1.55 8.44
N TYR A 38 4.81 -1.88 7.50
CA TYR A 38 5.07 -1.62 6.08
C TYR A 38 5.14 -0.11 5.83
N GLU A 39 4.24 0.64 6.43
CA GLU A 39 4.14 2.09 6.13
C GLU A 39 5.32 2.88 6.70
N ILE A 40 5.90 2.44 7.80
CA ILE A 40 7.05 3.13 8.36
C ILE A 40 8.39 2.57 7.88
N GLY A 41 8.35 1.58 6.99
CA GLY A 41 9.57 1.01 6.42
C GLY A 41 10.28 0.01 7.31
N LYS A 42 9.63 -0.46 8.37
CA LYS A 42 10.21 -1.42 9.27
C LYS A 42 10.13 -2.83 8.70
N ARG A 43 9.13 -3.10 7.90
CA ARG A 43 8.91 -4.40 7.28
C ARG A 43 8.62 -4.22 5.80
N MET A 44 8.88 -5.27 5.01
CA MET A 44 8.56 -5.26 3.58
C MET A 44 7.44 -6.26 3.33
N PRO A 45 6.38 -5.85 2.66
CA PRO A 45 5.37 -6.82 2.25
C PRO A 45 5.94 -7.69 1.14
N ASP A 46 5.55 -8.96 1.11
CA ASP A 46 5.99 -9.82 0.02
C ASP A 46 5.15 -9.51 -1.23
N ILE A 47 5.51 -10.14 -2.34
CA ILE A 47 4.89 -9.83 -3.62
C ILE A 47 3.39 -10.15 -3.64
N LEU A 48 2.96 -11.18 -2.94
CA LEU A 48 1.54 -11.53 -2.92
C LEU A 48 0.74 -10.47 -2.17
N ILE A 49 1.29 -9.95 -1.08
CA ILE A 49 0.64 -8.90 -0.32
C ILE A 49 0.57 -7.63 -1.17
N LEU A 50 1.66 -7.28 -1.87
CA LEU A 50 1.66 -6.12 -2.74
C LEU A 50 0.65 -6.27 -3.86
N TRP A 51 0.54 -7.48 -4.42
CA TRP A 51 -0.42 -7.76 -5.47
C TRP A 51 -1.84 -7.51 -4.96
N GLU A 52 -2.16 -8.04 -3.78
CA GLU A 52 -3.49 -7.86 -3.21
C GLU A 52 -3.79 -6.42 -2.86
N MET A 53 -2.79 -5.70 -2.36
CA MET A 53 -2.96 -4.27 -2.10
C MET A 53 -3.30 -3.52 -3.38
N ALA A 54 -2.59 -3.83 -4.47
CA ALA A 54 -2.84 -3.19 -5.75
C ALA A 54 -4.26 -3.48 -6.24
N GLU A 55 -4.72 -4.72 -6.05
CA GLU A 55 -6.10 -5.10 -6.42
C GLU A 55 -7.13 -4.35 -5.58
N ILE A 56 -6.92 -4.30 -4.27
CA ILE A 56 -7.85 -3.64 -3.36
C ILE A 56 -7.94 -2.14 -3.68
N MET A 57 -6.81 -1.53 -3.96
CA MET A 57 -6.75 -0.08 -4.20
C MET A 57 -6.86 0.28 -5.67
N ASN A 58 -7.05 -0.72 -6.53
CA ASN A 58 -7.25 -0.51 -7.96
C ASN A 58 -6.15 0.35 -8.58
N VAL A 59 -4.91 0.01 -8.27
CA VAL A 59 -3.74 0.65 -8.86
C VAL A 59 -2.82 -0.43 -9.40
N SER A 60 -1.87 -0.04 -10.25
CA SER A 60 -0.90 -1.00 -10.76
C SER A 60 0.20 -1.23 -9.73
N LEU A 61 0.90 -2.35 -9.86
CA LEU A 61 2.06 -2.60 -9.01
C LEU A 61 3.13 -1.55 -9.28
N ASP A 62 3.29 -1.11 -10.53
CA ASP A 62 4.26 -0.08 -10.87
C ASP A 62 3.99 1.23 -10.14
N GLU A 63 2.72 1.60 -10.03
CA GLU A 63 2.35 2.79 -9.26
C GLU A 63 2.62 2.59 -7.78
N LEU A 64 2.28 1.42 -7.27
CA LEU A 64 2.44 1.14 -5.86
C LEU A 64 3.89 1.18 -5.43
N VAL A 65 4.79 0.63 -6.25
CA VAL A 65 6.21 0.59 -5.93
C VAL A 65 6.96 1.84 -6.42
N GLY A 66 6.28 2.77 -7.06
CA GLY A 66 6.90 4.01 -7.46
C GLY A 66 7.65 3.98 -8.77
N ARG A 67 7.49 2.94 -9.58
CA ARG A 67 8.15 2.88 -10.88
C ARG A 67 7.38 3.70 -11.92
N LYS A 68 6.10 3.96 -11.64
CA LYS A 68 5.27 4.74 -12.50
C LYS A 68 4.61 5.79 -11.62
N LYS A 69 4.52 7.02 -12.13
CA LYS A 69 3.91 8.08 -11.37
C LYS A 69 2.46 7.73 -11.05
N MET A 70 2.06 7.94 -9.81
CA MET A 70 0.71 7.67 -9.39
C MET A 70 -0.27 8.56 -10.09
N SER A 71 -1.35 7.97 -10.54
CA SER A 71 -2.41 8.68 -11.17
C SER A 71 -3.14 9.45 -10.10
N LYS A 72 -3.36 10.75 -10.38
CA LYS A 72 -4.04 11.47 -9.42
C LYS A 72 -5.40 10.97 -9.17
N ALA A 73 -5.94 10.56 -10.08
CA ALA A 73 -7.20 10.17 -9.90
C ALA A 73 -7.27 8.93 -9.27
N ALA A 74 -6.24 8.56 -8.97
CA ALA A 74 -6.36 7.39 -8.36
C ALA A 74 -7.73 7.30 -8.47
N GLY A 75 -7.75 7.72 -9.02
CA GLY A 75 -8.81 7.72 -9.12
C GLY A 75 -9.24 8.55 -9.98
N LEU A 76 -8.76 8.71 -10.05
CA LEU A 76 -9.08 9.21 -10.72
C LEU A 76 -8.87 9.47 -11.44
#